data_7ed5cc770eeec8eddb8f716216400d80
#
_entry.id   7ed5cc770eeec8eddb8f716216400d80
#
_cell.length_a   1.000
_cell.length_b   1.000
_cell.length_c   1.000
_cell.angle_alpha   90.00
_cell.angle_beta   90.00
_cell.angle_gamma   90.00
#
_symmetry.space_group_name_H-M   'P 1'
#
loop_
_entity.id
_entity.type
_entity.pdbx_description
1 polymer ?
#
loop_
_entity_poly.entity_id
_entity_poly.type
_entity_poly.pdbx_seq_one_letter_code
_entity_poly.pdbx_strand_id
1 'polypeptide(L)'
;MSKVLITGTSSGIGLETAIVLGRAGHTVYATMRNPERGSALREAVENERLPISIWKMDVDSDESVDAATTAIRSQAGSIDVLVNNAGIERTGSIEGLAFDDFKATMETNYFGPLRSIRAWLADMRKRQSGCIINVTSVAGRIACSPLGPYSASKYALEAISEALAQEVKPFNVRVAIVQPGIIDTAMARRIEDVPTDTVYPQVRRFGHLFEASLDRPTPPTLVAEKIREIIESGTQKLRHPVGPDAEGFLAWRASLNDEDWVEWGALADDAWYERVARDFGLDARSKQRSVTAAAEV
;
A
#
# COMPACT_ATOMS: atom_id res chain seq x y z
N MET A 1 -7.04 3.45 24.07
CA MET A 1 -6.13 4.37 23.36
C MET A 1 -4.78 3.71 23.23
N SER A 2 -4.17 3.73 22.05
CA SER A 2 -2.91 3.05 21.74
C SER A 2 -1.86 4.04 21.24
N LYS A 3 -0.59 3.73 21.43
CA LYS A 3 0.55 4.41 20.82
C LYS A 3 0.84 3.78 19.46
N VAL A 4 0.63 4.52 18.39
CA VAL A 4 0.69 4.00 17.02
C VAL A 4 1.82 4.68 16.24
N LEU A 5 2.74 3.90 15.71
CA LEU A 5 3.75 4.38 14.75
C LEU A 5 3.28 4.04 13.32
N ILE A 6 3.32 5.04 12.44
CA ILE A 6 2.92 4.90 11.04
C ILE A 6 4.05 5.35 10.14
N THR A 7 4.42 4.53 9.16
CA THR A 7 5.42 4.90 8.15
C THR A 7 4.78 5.50 6.90
N GLY A 8 5.42 6.51 6.30
CA GLY A 8 4.96 7.09 5.03
C GLY A 8 3.71 7.96 5.14
N THR A 9 3.68 8.90 6.08
CA THR A 9 2.50 9.72 6.42
C THR A 9 2.42 11.07 5.69
N SER A 10 3.26 11.31 4.69
CA SER A 10 3.26 12.61 3.98
C SER A 10 2.07 12.80 3.03
N SER A 11 1.40 11.72 2.62
CA SER A 11 0.27 11.76 1.69
C SER A 11 -0.52 10.44 1.70
N GLY A 12 -1.66 10.41 1.01
CA GLY A 12 -2.43 9.21 0.71
C GLY A 12 -2.89 8.44 1.95
N ILE A 13 -2.81 7.11 1.89
CA ILE A 13 -3.31 6.22 2.96
C ILE A 13 -2.64 6.53 4.31
N GLY A 14 -1.33 6.78 4.33
CA GLY A 14 -0.61 7.05 5.58
C GLY A 14 -1.02 8.36 6.24
N LEU A 15 -1.25 9.41 5.46
CA LEU A 15 -1.77 10.69 5.93
C LEU A 15 -3.15 10.52 6.56
N GLU A 16 -4.08 9.91 5.82
CA GLU A 16 -5.45 9.69 6.30
C GLU A 16 -5.47 8.79 7.55
N THR A 17 -4.63 7.74 7.57
CA THR A 17 -4.50 6.87 8.74
C THR A 17 -4.05 7.64 9.98
N ALA A 18 -3.07 8.54 9.83
CA ALA A 18 -2.60 9.36 10.95
C ALA A 18 -3.72 10.26 11.48
N ILE A 19 -4.46 10.93 10.59
CA ILE A 19 -5.57 11.83 10.95
C ILE A 19 -6.72 11.05 11.62
N VAL A 20 -7.17 9.94 11.00
CA VAL A 20 -8.27 9.12 11.52
C VAL A 20 -7.95 8.57 12.91
N LEU A 21 -6.74 8.07 13.12
CA LEU A 21 -6.32 7.54 14.43
C LEU A 21 -6.13 8.67 15.45
N GLY A 22 -5.63 9.82 15.06
CA GLY A 22 -5.54 11.00 15.93
C GLY A 22 -6.91 11.47 16.38
N ARG A 23 -7.90 11.56 15.50
CA ARG A 23 -9.31 11.88 15.82
C ARG A 23 -9.95 10.85 16.73
N ALA A 24 -9.56 9.58 16.61
CA ALA A 24 -10.02 8.52 17.52
C ALA A 24 -9.31 8.54 18.91
N GLY A 25 -8.40 9.49 19.13
CA GLY A 25 -7.71 9.69 20.42
C GLY A 25 -6.49 8.79 20.61
N HIS A 26 -6.00 8.11 19.57
CA HIS A 26 -4.74 7.39 19.63
C HIS A 26 -3.56 8.37 19.60
N THR A 27 -2.49 8.09 20.34
CA THR A 27 -1.22 8.84 20.22
C THR A 27 -0.47 8.35 19.00
N VAL A 28 -0.29 9.23 18.00
CA VAL A 28 0.29 8.84 16.72
C VAL A 28 1.70 9.41 16.56
N TYR A 29 2.65 8.53 16.24
CA TYR A 29 4.01 8.86 15.79
C TYR A 29 4.03 8.71 14.28
N ALA A 30 3.78 9.80 13.58
CA ALA A 30 3.68 9.86 12.13
C ALA A 30 5.08 10.05 11.54
N THR A 31 5.58 9.08 10.77
CA THR A 31 6.93 9.16 10.22
C THR A 31 6.93 9.34 8.71
N MET A 32 7.87 10.14 8.21
CA MET A 32 8.08 10.40 6.79
C MET A 32 9.54 10.74 6.50
N ARG A 33 10.00 10.43 5.29
CA ARG A 33 11.38 10.67 4.85
C ARG A 33 11.75 12.16 4.89
N ASN A 34 10.85 13.01 4.44
CA ASN A 34 11.01 14.47 4.46
C ASN A 34 9.84 15.14 5.18
N PRO A 35 10.00 15.58 6.44
CA PRO A 35 8.97 16.28 7.19
C PRO A 35 8.45 17.56 6.54
N GLU A 36 9.25 18.25 5.70
CA GLU A 36 8.83 19.46 4.99
C GLU A 36 7.63 19.18 4.03
N ARG A 37 7.51 17.96 3.55
CA ARG A 37 6.38 17.53 2.72
C ARG A 37 5.12 17.18 3.52
N GLY A 38 5.15 17.29 4.84
CA GLY A 38 4.04 16.99 5.75
C GLY A 38 3.12 18.18 6.06
N SER A 39 3.01 19.19 5.18
CA SER A 39 2.18 20.39 5.43
C SER A 39 0.72 20.06 5.73
N ALA A 40 0.10 19.18 4.94
CA ALA A 40 -1.29 18.77 5.14
C ALA A 40 -1.51 18.10 6.51
N LEU A 41 -0.57 17.26 6.96
CA LEU A 41 -0.65 16.64 8.28
C LEU A 41 -0.45 17.66 9.39
N ARG A 42 0.52 18.58 9.26
CA ARG A 42 0.74 19.68 10.24
C ARG A 42 -0.51 20.53 10.40
N GLU A 43 -1.08 20.95 9.28
CA GLU A 43 -2.32 21.75 9.28
C GLU A 43 -3.46 21.04 10.00
N ALA A 44 -3.68 19.76 9.72
CA ALA A 44 -4.70 18.96 10.42
C ALA A 44 -4.40 18.88 11.93
N VAL A 45 -3.15 18.64 12.31
CA VAL A 45 -2.72 18.55 13.72
C VAL A 45 -2.97 19.86 14.45
N GLU A 46 -2.62 20.99 13.86
CA GLU A 46 -2.78 22.32 14.46
C GLU A 46 -4.26 22.70 14.56
N ASN A 47 -5.03 22.56 13.48
CA ASN A 47 -6.43 22.96 13.42
C ASN A 47 -7.31 22.14 14.37
N GLU A 48 -7.04 20.86 14.48
CA GLU A 48 -7.88 19.92 15.27
C GLU A 48 -7.22 19.53 16.60
N ARG A 49 -6.02 19.99 16.89
CA ARG A 49 -5.23 19.67 18.10
C ARG A 49 -5.08 18.15 18.30
N LEU A 50 -4.77 17.45 17.21
CA LEU A 50 -4.67 15.99 17.24
C LEU A 50 -3.42 15.51 18.00
N PRO A 51 -3.48 14.41 18.74
CA PRO A 51 -2.35 13.82 19.47
C PRO A 51 -1.36 13.11 18.52
N ILE A 52 -0.85 13.84 17.54
CA ILE A 52 0.04 13.36 16.49
C ILE A 52 1.36 14.10 16.57
N SER A 53 2.47 13.40 16.57
CA SER A 53 3.82 13.96 16.42
C SER A 53 4.45 13.49 15.11
N ILE A 54 5.12 14.41 14.41
CA ILE A 54 5.74 14.16 13.09
C ILE A 54 7.23 13.94 13.27
N TRP A 55 7.75 12.84 12.71
CA TRP A 55 9.13 12.40 12.85
C TRP A 55 9.77 12.14 11.49
N LYS A 56 11.07 12.47 11.37
CA LYS A 56 11.85 12.08 10.21
C LYS A 56 12.22 10.60 10.33
N MET A 57 11.88 9.80 9.32
CA MET A 57 12.30 8.41 9.17
C MET A 57 12.27 8.02 7.70
N ASP A 58 13.42 7.62 7.18
CA ASP A 58 13.54 6.98 5.87
C ASP A 58 13.62 5.47 6.09
N VAL A 59 12.63 4.74 5.61
CA VAL A 59 12.57 3.28 5.78
C VAL A 59 13.61 2.54 4.94
N ASP A 60 14.24 3.22 3.98
CA ASP A 60 15.30 2.68 3.13
C ASP A 60 16.70 2.76 3.77
N SER A 61 16.82 3.38 4.96
CA SER A 61 18.09 3.55 5.70
C SER A 61 18.01 2.95 7.10
N ASP A 62 18.92 2.03 7.40
CA ASP A 62 19.07 1.44 8.73
C ASP A 62 19.32 2.50 9.78
N GLU A 63 20.24 3.45 9.51
CA GLU A 63 20.59 4.54 10.43
C GLU A 63 19.39 5.45 10.71
N SER A 64 18.58 5.75 9.69
CA SER A 64 17.39 6.59 9.86
C SER A 64 16.32 5.90 10.69
N VAL A 65 16.10 4.61 10.48
CA VAL A 65 15.15 3.82 11.27
C VAL A 65 15.62 3.71 12.73
N ASP A 66 16.90 3.43 12.96
CA ASP A 66 17.47 3.33 14.31
C ASP A 66 17.40 4.67 15.06
N ALA A 67 17.75 5.77 14.40
CA ALA A 67 17.67 7.10 14.99
C ALA A 67 16.24 7.47 15.39
N ALA A 68 15.27 7.29 14.46
CA ALA A 68 13.86 7.56 14.71
C ALA A 68 13.31 6.66 15.84
N THR A 69 13.63 5.37 15.81
CA THR A 69 13.20 4.41 16.83
C THR A 69 13.73 4.78 18.21
N THR A 70 15.00 5.15 18.31
CA THR A 70 15.64 5.57 19.57
C THR A 70 14.97 6.83 20.13
N ALA A 71 14.75 7.83 19.28
CA ALA A 71 14.11 9.08 19.68
C ALA A 71 12.65 8.87 20.11
N ILE A 72 11.86 8.11 19.35
CA ILE A 72 10.48 7.80 19.70
C ILE A 72 10.42 6.94 20.98
N ARG A 73 11.32 5.96 21.14
CA ARG A 73 11.39 5.12 22.34
C ARG A 73 11.71 5.94 23.60
N SER A 74 12.58 6.95 23.51
CA SER A 74 12.89 7.81 24.64
C SER A 74 11.68 8.64 25.10
N GLN A 75 10.78 9.01 24.19
CA GLN A 75 9.57 9.79 24.48
C GLN A 75 8.39 8.88 24.88
N ALA A 76 8.18 7.79 24.14
CA ALA A 76 7.01 6.92 24.26
C ALA A 76 7.21 5.75 25.22
N GLY A 77 8.45 5.34 25.47
CA GLY A 77 8.83 4.05 26.05
C GLY A 77 8.67 2.91 25.06
N SER A 78 7.47 2.67 24.58
CA SER A 78 7.19 1.66 23.54
C SER A 78 5.95 2.05 22.74
N ILE A 79 5.76 1.43 21.58
CA ILE A 79 4.53 1.54 20.78
C ILE A 79 3.66 0.30 20.94
N ASP A 80 2.36 0.45 20.79
CA ASP A 80 1.40 -0.67 20.85
C ASP A 80 1.10 -1.21 19.44
N VAL A 81 1.16 -0.33 18.44
CA VAL A 81 0.85 -0.65 17.05
C VAL A 81 1.91 -0.09 16.13
N LEU A 82 2.38 -0.93 15.19
CA LEU A 82 3.20 -0.53 14.05
C LEU A 82 2.39 -0.65 12.78
N VAL A 83 2.26 0.44 12.01
CA VAL A 83 1.63 0.44 10.69
C VAL A 83 2.71 0.68 9.63
N ASN A 84 3.11 -0.36 8.93
CA ASN A 84 4.00 -0.30 7.77
C ASN A 84 3.19 0.06 6.53
N ASN A 85 3.19 1.35 6.19
CA ASN A 85 2.44 1.89 5.06
C ASN A 85 3.36 2.51 4.00
N ALA A 86 4.56 2.95 4.34
CA ALA A 86 5.50 3.50 3.36
C ALA A 86 5.68 2.55 2.16
N GLY A 87 5.59 3.10 0.96
CA GLY A 87 5.71 2.30 -0.26
C GLY A 87 5.88 3.17 -1.49
N ILE A 88 6.44 2.57 -2.53
CA ILE A 88 6.58 3.14 -3.87
C ILE A 88 6.07 2.15 -4.91
N GLU A 89 5.71 2.68 -6.07
CA GLU A 89 5.36 1.90 -7.25
C GLU A 89 6.27 2.27 -8.41
N ARG A 90 6.66 1.27 -9.19
CA ARG A 90 7.32 1.42 -10.48
C ARG A 90 6.56 0.58 -11.49
N THR A 91 6.05 1.25 -12.51
CA THR A 91 5.18 0.67 -13.53
C THR A 91 5.90 0.62 -14.86
N GLY A 92 5.92 -0.54 -15.49
CA GLY A 92 6.57 -0.76 -16.78
C GLY A 92 6.76 -2.25 -17.07
N SER A 93 7.19 -2.57 -18.30
CA SER A 93 7.53 -3.95 -18.66
C SER A 93 8.79 -4.41 -17.93
N ILE A 94 8.92 -5.72 -17.75
CA ILE A 94 10.13 -6.31 -17.13
C ILE A 94 11.40 -5.94 -17.90
N GLU A 95 11.31 -5.90 -19.24
CA GLU A 95 12.43 -5.53 -20.11
C GLU A 95 12.72 -4.03 -20.08
N GLY A 96 11.69 -3.18 -19.97
CA GLY A 96 11.83 -1.74 -20.14
C GLY A 96 12.23 -0.98 -18.87
N LEU A 97 11.99 -1.54 -17.68
CA LEU A 97 12.34 -0.89 -16.43
C LEU A 97 13.85 -1.02 -16.13
N ALA A 98 14.43 0.05 -15.58
CA ALA A 98 15.80 0.01 -15.08
C ALA A 98 15.91 -0.98 -13.89
N PHE A 99 17.04 -1.70 -13.81
CA PHE A 99 17.23 -2.68 -12.73
C PHE A 99 17.17 -2.04 -11.32
N ASP A 100 17.54 -0.77 -11.22
CA ASP A 100 17.47 -0.01 -9.98
C ASP A 100 16.02 0.27 -9.53
N ASP A 101 15.04 0.30 -10.45
CA ASP A 101 13.62 0.40 -10.08
C ASP A 101 13.13 -0.86 -9.35
N PHE A 102 13.62 -2.04 -9.74
CA PHE A 102 13.34 -3.30 -9.03
C PHE A 102 13.92 -3.28 -7.63
N LYS A 103 15.19 -2.86 -7.49
CA LYS A 103 15.85 -2.77 -6.19
C LYS A 103 15.16 -1.76 -5.28
N ALA A 104 14.90 -0.55 -5.78
CA ALA A 104 14.24 0.51 -5.01
C ALA A 104 12.85 0.09 -4.52
N THR A 105 12.09 -0.62 -5.36
CA THR A 105 10.76 -1.11 -4.99
C THR A 105 10.84 -2.16 -3.88
N MET A 106 11.78 -3.10 -3.98
CA MET A 106 12.02 -4.08 -2.92
C MET A 106 12.54 -3.42 -1.63
N GLU A 107 13.44 -2.45 -1.77
CA GLU A 107 14.02 -1.73 -0.63
C GLU A 107 12.94 -1.07 0.22
N THR A 108 12.11 -0.25 -0.41
CA THR A 108 11.06 0.49 0.30
C THR A 108 9.91 -0.42 0.76
N ASN A 109 9.42 -1.31 -0.12
CA ASN A 109 8.15 -2.02 0.13
C ASN A 109 8.33 -3.30 0.96
N TYR A 110 9.53 -3.87 1.02
CA TYR A 110 9.82 -5.11 1.72
C TYR A 110 10.86 -4.93 2.83
N PHE A 111 12.06 -4.44 2.51
CA PHE A 111 13.11 -4.26 3.52
C PHE A 111 12.79 -3.14 4.50
N GLY A 112 12.11 -2.06 4.06
CA GLY A 112 11.64 -0.98 4.94
C GLY A 112 10.72 -1.49 6.07
N PRO A 113 9.60 -2.18 5.76
CA PRO A 113 8.79 -2.86 6.77
C PRO A 113 9.58 -3.80 7.67
N LEU A 114 10.50 -4.59 7.12
CA LEU A 114 11.31 -5.53 7.90
C LEU A 114 12.20 -4.82 8.92
N ARG A 115 12.83 -3.68 8.55
CA ARG A 115 13.59 -2.83 9.50
C ARG A 115 12.70 -2.35 10.63
N SER A 116 11.55 -1.78 10.30
CA SER A 116 10.60 -1.26 11.30
C SER A 116 10.09 -2.37 12.23
N ILE A 117 9.77 -3.54 11.70
CA ILE A 117 9.35 -4.71 12.50
C ILE A 117 10.47 -5.10 13.47
N ARG A 118 11.70 -5.28 12.99
CA ARG A 118 12.85 -5.68 13.83
C ARG A 118 13.13 -4.66 14.93
N ALA A 119 12.94 -3.38 14.66
CA ALA A 119 13.19 -2.33 15.64
C ALA A 119 12.23 -2.37 16.85
N TRP A 120 10.98 -2.86 16.66
CA TRP A 120 9.95 -2.82 17.71
C TRP A 120 9.48 -4.17 18.22
N LEU A 121 9.72 -5.26 17.47
CA LEU A 121 9.20 -6.58 17.78
C LEU A 121 9.65 -7.11 19.16
N ALA A 122 10.91 -6.87 19.53
CA ALA A 122 11.44 -7.34 20.81
C ALA A 122 10.68 -6.76 22.01
N ASP A 123 10.28 -5.49 21.93
CA ASP A 123 9.52 -4.82 22.98
C ASP A 123 8.08 -5.35 23.06
N MET A 124 7.42 -5.56 21.91
CA MET A 124 6.09 -6.15 21.83
C MET A 124 6.10 -7.58 22.39
N ARG A 125 7.07 -8.39 22.01
CA ARG A 125 7.24 -9.76 22.49
C ARG A 125 7.44 -9.83 24.01
N LYS A 126 8.32 -8.98 24.57
CA LYS A 126 8.57 -8.91 26.02
C LYS A 126 7.32 -8.54 26.81
N ARG A 127 6.49 -7.64 26.28
CA ARG A 127 5.24 -7.23 26.91
C ARG A 127 4.08 -8.19 26.67
N GLN A 128 4.27 -9.17 25.77
CA GLN A 128 3.22 -10.07 25.28
C GLN A 128 1.99 -9.32 24.79
N SER A 129 2.20 -8.21 24.10
CA SER A 129 1.16 -7.34 23.57
C SER A 129 1.72 -6.48 22.44
N GLY A 130 1.00 -6.41 21.33
CA GLY A 130 1.34 -5.58 20.19
C GLY A 130 0.50 -5.91 18.97
N CYS A 131 0.54 -5.01 17.98
CA CYS A 131 -0.09 -5.22 16.69
C CYS A 131 0.82 -4.68 15.58
N ILE A 132 1.09 -5.50 14.58
CA ILE A 132 1.83 -5.12 13.37
C ILE A 132 0.87 -5.18 12.20
N ILE A 133 0.68 -4.04 11.52
CA ILE A 133 -0.21 -3.91 10.37
C ILE A 133 0.66 -3.60 9.14
N ASN A 134 0.67 -4.50 8.18
CA ASN A 134 1.38 -4.31 6.92
C ASN A 134 0.39 -3.95 5.82
N VAL A 135 0.53 -2.75 5.25
CA VAL A 135 -0.28 -2.31 4.10
C VAL A 135 0.36 -2.88 2.83
N THR A 136 -0.22 -3.98 2.34
CA THR A 136 0.20 -4.63 1.11
C THR A 136 -0.56 -4.05 -0.10
N SER A 137 -1.30 -4.85 -0.82
CA SER A 137 -2.20 -4.52 -1.94
C SER A 137 -2.89 -5.81 -2.39
N VAL A 138 -3.95 -5.72 -3.16
CA VAL A 138 -4.43 -6.85 -3.99
C VAL A 138 -3.31 -7.35 -4.92
N ALA A 139 -2.37 -6.48 -5.34
CA ALA A 139 -1.18 -6.83 -6.10
C ALA A 139 -0.19 -7.73 -5.34
N GLY A 140 -0.35 -7.94 -4.03
CA GLY A 140 0.37 -8.96 -3.26
C GLY A 140 -0.19 -10.38 -3.45
N ARG A 141 -1.27 -10.53 -4.22
CA ARG A 141 -1.92 -11.81 -4.57
C ARG A 141 -2.23 -11.93 -6.05
N ILE A 142 -2.10 -10.84 -6.81
CA ILE A 142 -2.36 -10.75 -8.24
C ILE A 142 -1.14 -10.10 -8.89
N ALA A 143 -0.29 -10.92 -9.53
CA ALA A 143 0.88 -10.41 -10.25
C ALA A 143 0.52 -10.14 -11.71
N CYS A 144 0.28 -8.89 -12.08
CA CYS A 144 -0.05 -8.51 -13.46
C CYS A 144 1.02 -7.60 -14.07
N SER A 145 1.18 -7.67 -15.38
CA SER A 145 1.88 -6.65 -16.14
C SER A 145 0.99 -5.38 -16.18
N PRO A 146 1.55 -4.17 -15.94
CA PRO A 146 2.99 -3.84 -15.87
C PRO A 146 3.52 -3.65 -14.42
N LEU A 147 2.89 -4.25 -13.43
CA LEU A 147 3.24 -4.08 -12.01
C LEU A 147 4.29 -5.09 -11.49
N GLY A 148 5.13 -5.65 -12.36
CA GLY A 148 6.08 -6.71 -11.98
C GLY A 148 6.85 -6.44 -10.69
N PRO A 149 7.66 -5.37 -10.59
CA PRO A 149 8.43 -5.07 -9.37
C PRO A 149 7.55 -4.79 -8.16
N TYR A 150 6.46 -4.05 -8.36
CA TYR A 150 5.52 -3.73 -7.29
C TYR A 150 4.85 -5.00 -6.74
N SER A 151 4.29 -5.82 -7.62
CA SER A 151 3.67 -7.09 -7.21
C SER A 151 4.67 -7.98 -6.49
N ALA A 152 5.89 -8.15 -7.02
CA ALA A 152 6.94 -8.95 -6.37
C ALA A 152 7.21 -8.46 -4.94
N SER A 153 7.32 -7.15 -4.72
CA SER A 153 7.55 -6.58 -3.40
C SER A 153 6.36 -6.80 -2.43
N LYS A 154 5.13 -6.69 -2.94
CA LYS A 154 3.92 -6.92 -2.13
C LYS A 154 3.68 -8.40 -1.83
N TYR A 155 4.01 -9.31 -2.76
CA TYR A 155 4.06 -10.76 -2.49
C TYR A 155 5.10 -11.10 -1.41
N ALA A 156 6.28 -10.50 -1.48
CA ALA A 156 7.31 -10.69 -0.46
C ALA A 156 6.83 -10.22 0.92
N LEU A 157 6.15 -9.06 0.99
CA LEU A 157 5.60 -8.54 2.24
C LEU A 157 4.45 -9.42 2.77
N GLU A 158 3.60 -9.97 1.90
CA GLU A 158 2.57 -10.95 2.26
C GLU A 158 3.21 -12.20 2.90
N ALA A 159 4.21 -12.78 2.22
CA ALA A 159 4.88 -14.02 2.67
C ALA A 159 5.57 -13.83 4.03
N ILE A 160 6.32 -12.74 4.23
CA ILE A 160 6.98 -12.49 5.53
C ILE A 160 5.97 -12.17 6.64
N SER A 161 4.82 -11.56 6.29
CA SER A 161 3.74 -11.30 7.24
C SER A 161 3.07 -12.59 7.73
N GLU A 162 2.89 -13.57 6.85
CA GLU A 162 2.39 -14.91 7.24
C GLU A 162 3.35 -15.63 8.17
N ALA A 163 4.65 -15.63 7.85
CA ALA A 163 5.68 -16.24 8.69
C ALA A 163 5.73 -15.56 10.07
N LEU A 164 5.78 -14.23 10.07
CA LEU A 164 5.78 -13.43 11.30
C LEU A 164 4.55 -13.71 12.18
N ALA A 165 3.37 -13.82 11.58
CA ALA A 165 2.14 -14.09 12.34
C ALA A 165 2.24 -15.41 13.12
N GLN A 166 2.88 -16.45 12.55
CA GLN A 166 3.10 -17.73 13.21
C GLN A 166 4.14 -17.58 14.34
N GLU A 167 5.26 -16.90 14.09
CA GLU A 167 6.33 -16.69 15.05
C GLU A 167 5.87 -15.93 16.30
N VAL A 168 5.03 -14.91 16.12
CA VAL A 168 4.66 -13.99 17.21
C VAL A 168 3.35 -14.37 17.93
N LYS A 169 2.59 -15.31 17.38
CA LYS A 169 1.33 -15.78 17.97
C LYS A 169 1.47 -16.24 19.42
N PRO A 170 2.53 -17.00 19.81
CA PRO A 170 2.74 -17.43 21.20
C PRO A 170 2.99 -16.26 22.16
N PHE A 171 3.38 -15.10 21.64
CA PHE A 171 3.67 -13.88 22.42
C PHE A 171 2.52 -12.88 22.45
N ASN A 172 1.32 -13.29 22.02
CA ASN A 172 0.13 -12.42 21.96
C ASN A 172 0.38 -11.12 21.18
N VAL A 173 1.23 -11.17 20.15
CA VAL A 173 1.42 -10.10 19.17
C VAL A 173 0.61 -10.45 17.93
N ARG A 174 -0.23 -9.51 17.48
CA ARG A 174 -1.07 -9.68 16.30
C ARG A 174 -0.36 -9.18 15.05
N VAL A 175 -0.59 -9.86 13.94
CA VAL A 175 -0.21 -9.39 12.61
C VAL A 175 -1.46 -9.26 11.76
N ALA A 176 -1.59 -8.15 11.06
CA ALA A 176 -2.66 -7.93 10.09
C ALA A 176 -2.08 -7.45 8.76
N ILE A 177 -2.65 -7.94 7.68
CA ILE A 177 -2.32 -7.57 6.31
C ILE A 177 -3.52 -6.82 5.73
N VAL A 178 -3.33 -5.56 5.40
CA VAL A 178 -4.33 -4.73 4.73
C VAL A 178 -4.06 -4.79 3.24
N GLN A 179 -5.05 -5.17 2.46
CA GLN A 179 -4.95 -5.39 1.01
C GLN A 179 -5.84 -4.38 0.25
N PRO A 180 -5.40 -3.14 0.04
CA PRO A 180 -6.17 -2.19 -0.74
C PRO A 180 -6.30 -2.64 -2.20
N GLY A 181 -7.48 -2.37 -2.78
CA GLY A 181 -7.69 -2.34 -4.22
C GLY A 181 -7.18 -1.03 -4.83
N ILE A 182 -7.87 -0.49 -5.82
CA ILE A 182 -7.51 0.79 -6.45
C ILE A 182 -8.03 1.93 -5.56
N ILE A 183 -7.11 2.60 -4.86
CA ILE A 183 -7.40 3.71 -3.96
C ILE A 183 -6.93 5.01 -4.59
N ASP A 184 -7.76 6.05 -4.55
CA ASP A 184 -7.44 7.38 -5.07
C ASP A 184 -6.32 8.05 -4.26
N THR A 185 -5.12 7.90 -4.74
CA THR A 185 -3.91 8.48 -4.18
C THR A 185 -3.03 9.07 -5.28
N ALA A 186 -2.10 9.94 -4.91
CA ALA A 186 -1.10 10.43 -5.86
C ALA A 186 -0.27 9.30 -6.50
N MET A 187 -0.15 8.14 -5.85
CA MET A 187 0.49 6.95 -6.42
C MET A 187 -0.35 6.36 -7.55
N ALA A 188 -1.64 6.12 -7.31
CA ALA A 188 -2.55 5.56 -8.32
C ALA A 188 -2.72 6.48 -9.53
N ARG A 189 -2.76 7.80 -9.32
CA ARG A 189 -2.89 8.78 -10.41
C ARG A 189 -1.64 8.91 -11.28
N ARG A 190 -0.45 8.59 -10.77
CA ARG A 190 0.80 8.61 -11.57
C ARG A 190 0.91 7.49 -12.60
N ILE A 191 -0.03 6.56 -12.65
CA ILE A 191 -0.08 5.54 -13.69
C ILE A 191 -0.36 6.14 -15.08
N GLU A 192 -0.92 7.35 -15.13
CA GLU A 192 -1.10 8.14 -16.34
C GLU A 192 0.23 8.56 -16.98
N ASP A 193 1.30 8.65 -16.19
CA ASP A 193 2.64 9.07 -16.63
C ASP A 193 3.47 7.91 -17.21
N VAL A 194 2.92 6.70 -17.33
CA VAL A 194 3.67 5.53 -17.81
C VAL A 194 3.86 5.59 -19.31
N PRO A 195 5.10 5.46 -19.83
CA PRO A 195 5.36 5.49 -21.26
C PRO A 195 4.53 4.45 -22.02
N THR A 196 3.76 4.90 -23.00
CA THR A 196 2.94 4.03 -23.85
C THR A 196 3.67 3.56 -25.11
N ASP A 197 4.85 4.13 -25.39
CA ASP A 197 5.72 3.71 -26.49
C ASP A 197 6.48 2.44 -26.10
N THR A 198 5.78 1.33 -26.13
CA THR A 198 6.29 0.01 -25.79
C THR A 198 5.61 -1.06 -26.63
N VAL A 199 6.36 -2.12 -26.96
CA VAL A 199 5.82 -3.30 -27.66
C VAL A 199 4.87 -4.13 -26.77
N TYR A 200 4.76 -3.78 -25.49
CA TYR A 200 3.92 -4.46 -24.51
C TYR A 200 2.59 -3.73 -24.30
N PRO A 201 1.49 -4.14 -24.94
CA PRO A 201 0.21 -3.45 -24.86
C PRO A 201 -0.39 -3.42 -23.45
N GLN A 202 0.06 -4.31 -22.55
CA GLN A 202 -0.39 -4.38 -21.16
C GLN A 202 -0.13 -3.08 -20.40
N VAL A 203 0.93 -2.37 -20.71
CA VAL A 203 1.29 -1.09 -20.06
C VAL A 203 0.16 -0.06 -20.28
N ARG A 204 -0.22 0.16 -21.54
CA ARG A 204 -1.28 1.09 -21.92
C ARG A 204 -2.65 0.64 -21.37
N ARG A 205 -2.99 -0.64 -21.54
CA ARG A 205 -4.27 -1.23 -21.08
C ARG A 205 -4.46 -1.04 -19.59
N PHE A 206 -3.40 -1.23 -18.82
CA PHE A 206 -3.43 -1.07 -17.37
C PHE A 206 -3.68 0.39 -16.97
N GLY A 207 -3.08 1.36 -17.67
CA GLY A 207 -3.40 2.78 -17.52
C GLY A 207 -4.89 3.05 -17.69
N HIS A 208 -5.47 2.58 -18.80
CA HIS A 208 -6.91 2.75 -19.06
C HIS A 208 -7.81 2.07 -18.02
N LEU A 209 -7.42 0.93 -17.46
CA LEU A 209 -8.15 0.28 -16.38
C LEU A 209 -8.14 1.14 -15.11
N PHE A 210 -6.99 1.70 -14.75
CA PHE A 210 -6.87 2.58 -13.59
C PHE A 210 -7.67 3.87 -13.77
N GLU A 211 -7.57 4.53 -14.92
CA GLU A 211 -8.36 5.71 -15.23
C GLU A 211 -9.86 5.43 -15.11
N ALA A 212 -10.33 4.30 -15.68
CA ALA A 212 -11.74 3.91 -15.58
C ALA A 212 -12.17 3.62 -14.12
N SER A 213 -11.28 3.05 -13.31
CA SER A 213 -11.55 2.83 -11.89
C SER A 213 -11.64 4.15 -11.12
N LEU A 214 -10.82 5.14 -11.49
CA LEU A 214 -10.78 6.46 -10.87
C LEU A 214 -11.93 7.38 -11.29
N ASP A 215 -12.77 7.00 -12.25
CA ASP A 215 -14.05 7.69 -12.50
C ASP A 215 -15.01 7.61 -11.30
N ARG A 216 -14.82 6.56 -10.46
CA ARG A 216 -15.51 6.41 -9.17
C ARG A 216 -14.46 6.19 -8.06
N PRO A 217 -13.77 7.28 -7.67
CA PRO A 217 -12.59 7.18 -6.83
C PRO A 217 -12.93 6.65 -5.43
N THR A 218 -12.19 5.66 -4.97
CA THR A 218 -12.26 5.16 -3.59
C THR A 218 -11.31 5.97 -2.72
N PRO A 219 -11.81 6.71 -1.72
CA PRO A 219 -10.95 7.58 -0.92
C PRO A 219 -10.02 6.79 0.01
N PRO A 220 -8.80 7.29 0.28
CA PRO A 220 -7.84 6.64 1.18
C PRO A 220 -8.32 6.55 2.64
N THR A 221 -9.29 7.38 3.03
CA THR A 221 -9.95 7.30 4.34
C THR A 221 -10.61 5.95 4.59
N LEU A 222 -11.08 5.25 3.55
CA LEU A 222 -11.65 3.90 3.69
C LEU A 222 -10.62 2.90 4.23
N VAL A 223 -9.37 3.00 3.76
CA VAL A 223 -8.26 2.17 4.25
C VAL A 223 -7.87 2.57 5.68
N ALA A 224 -7.85 3.87 5.97
CA ALA A 224 -7.57 4.39 7.30
C ALA A 224 -8.59 3.91 8.35
N GLU A 225 -9.88 3.93 8.01
CA GLU A 225 -10.96 3.41 8.87
C GLU A 225 -10.84 1.89 9.09
N LYS A 226 -10.46 1.13 8.07
CA LYS A 226 -10.18 -0.31 8.23
C LYS A 226 -9.00 -0.56 9.18
N ILE A 227 -7.93 0.23 9.08
CA ILE A 227 -6.80 0.14 10.00
C ILE A 227 -7.25 0.46 11.43
N ARG A 228 -8.08 1.49 11.62
CA ARG A 228 -8.67 1.81 12.93
C ARG A 228 -9.50 0.63 13.48
N GLU A 229 -10.39 0.07 12.68
CA GLU A 229 -11.19 -1.11 13.03
C GLU A 229 -10.33 -2.28 13.50
N ILE A 230 -9.23 -2.59 12.77
CA ILE A 230 -8.28 -3.66 13.12
C ILE A 230 -7.65 -3.39 14.50
N ILE A 231 -7.27 -2.16 14.76
CA ILE A 231 -6.64 -1.76 16.03
C ILE A 231 -7.64 -1.92 17.18
N GLU A 232 -8.83 -1.34 17.05
CA GLU A 232 -9.82 -1.21 18.11
C GLU A 232 -10.56 -2.52 18.39
N SER A 233 -10.88 -3.32 17.36
CA SER A 233 -11.58 -4.60 17.53
C SER A 233 -10.72 -5.71 18.14
N GLY A 234 -9.39 -5.58 18.04
CA GLY A 234 -8.49 -6.64 18.50
C GLY A 234 -8.56 -7.93 17.66
N THR A 235 -9.10 -7.85 16.44
CA THR A 235 -9.29 -9.02 15.55
C THR A 235 -8.01 -9.84 15.36
N GLN A 236 -8.17 -11.15 15.24
CA GLN A 236 -7.10 -12.10 14.92
C GLN A 236 -7.09 -12.49 13.43
N LYS A 237 -8.02 -11.93 12.64
CA LYS A 237 -8.04 -12.15 11.18
C LYS A 237 -6.77 -11.60 10.57
N LEU A 238 -6.09 -12.41 9.73
CA LEU A 238 -4.81 -12.02 9.15
C LEU A 238 -4.97 -11.04 7.99
N ARG A 239 -5.89 -11.29 7.04
CA ARG A 239 -6.05 -10.50 5.81
C ARG A 239 -7.33 -9.70 5.79
N HIS A 240 -7.20 -8.46 5.35
CA HIS A 240 -8.27 -7.48 5.28
C HIS A 240 -8.25 -6.79 3.90
N PRO A 241 -8.95 -7.34 2.90
CA PRO A 241 -9.19 -6.64 1.64
C PRO A 241 -9.95 -5.34 1.90
N VAL A 242 -9.59 -4.25 1.20
CA VAL A 242 -10.21 -2.92 1.38
C VAL A 242 -10.41 -2.25 0.04
N GLY A 243 -11.62 -1.80 -0.20
CA GLY A 243 -12.08 -1.21 -1.43
C GLY A 243 -13.23 -2.03 -2.04
N PRO A 244 -14.09 -1.39 -2.82
CA PRO A 244 -15.23 -2.07 -3.44
C PRO A 244 -14.81 -3.14 -4.45
N ASP A 245 -13.59 -3.03 -4.98
CA ASP A 245 -12.98 -3.87 -5.99
C ASP A 245 -12.11 -5.00 -5.40
N ALA A 246 -11.59 -4.82 -4.17
CA ALA A 246 -10.54 -5.66 -3.63
C ALA A 246 -10.94 -7.14 -3.50
N GLU A 247 -12.09 -7.42 -2.88
CA GLU A 247 -12.56 -8.82 -2.72
C GLU A 247 -12.92 -9.44 -4.08
N GLY A 248 -13.51 -8.64 -4.99
CA GLY A 248 -13.85 -9.07 -6.34
C GLY A 248 -12.62 -9.45 -7.15
N PHE A 249 -11.59 -8.63 -7.16
CA PHE A 249 -10.33 -8.92 -7.84
C PHE A 249 -9.65 -10.19 -7.29
N LEU A 250 -9.57 -10.31 -5.97
CA LEU A 250 -8.95 -11.49 -5.34
C LEU A 250 -9.71 -12.78 -5.66
N ALA A 251 -11.03 -12.75 -5.55
CA ALA A 251 -11.88 -13.91 -5.86
C ALA A 251 -11.80 -14.29 -7.35
N TRP A 252 -11.84 -13.29 -8.23
CA TRP A 252 -11.70 -13.47 -9.67
C TRP A 252 -10.36 -14.14 -10.02
N ARG A 253 -9.23 -13.61 -9.52
CA ARG A 253 -7.91 -14.23 -9.77
C ARG A 253 -7.84 -15.65 -9.23
N ALA A 254 -8.38 -15.91 -8.06
CA ALA A 254 -8.40 -17.24 -7.46
C ALA A 254 -9.25 -18.25 -8.23
N SER A 255 -10.16 -17.80 -9.09
CA SER A 255 -10.98 -18.66 -9.96
C SER A 255 -10.28 -19.10 -11.26
N LEU A 256 -9.14 -18.49 -11.59
CA LEU A 256 -8.36 -18.80 -12.79
C LEU A 256 -7.20 -19.73 -12.45
N ASN A 257 -6.94 -20.72 -13.29
CA ASN A 257 -5.66 -21.43 -13.28
C ASN A 257 -4.54 -20.53 -13.85
N ASP A 258 -3.31 -21.00 -13.83
CA ASP A 258 -2.17 -20.16 -14.24
C ASP A 258 -2.12 -19.95 -15.77
N GLU A 259 -2.53 -20.93 -16.56
CA GLU A 259 -2.61 -20.84 -18.01
C GLU A 259 -3.69 -19.83 -18.42
N ASP A 260 -4.90 -19.92 -17.87
CA ASP A 260 -5.99 -18.95 -18.13
C ASP A 260 -5.58 -17.53 -17.74
N TRP A 261 -4.81 -17.39 -16.64
CA TRP A 261 -4.28 -16.10 -16.21
C TRP A 261 -3.30 -15.49 -17.23
N VAL A 262 -2.37 -16.30 -17.73
CA VAL A 262 -1.41 -15.85 -18.76
C VAL A 262 -2.13 -15.51 -20.05
N GLU A 263 -3.08 -16.34 -20.51
CA GLU A 263 -3.87 -16.08 -21.71
C GLU A 263 -4.71 -14.81 -21.58
N TRP A 264 -5.31 -14.55 -20.40
CA TRP A 264 -6.05 -13.32 -20.16
C TRP A 264 -5.16 -12.08 -20.35
N GLY A 265 -3.94 -12.09 -19.84
CA GLY A 265 -2.97 -11.00 -20.02
C GLY A 265 -2.47 -10.84 -21.47
N ALA A 266 -2.52 -11.91 -22.27
CA ALA A 266 -2.07 -11.96 -23.66
C ALA A 266 -3.15 -11.68 -24.70
N LEU A 267 -4.42 -11.51 -24.29
CA LEU A 267 -5.52 -11.22 -25.22
C LEU A 267 -5.20 -10.07 -26.16
N ALA A 268 -5.78 -10.05 -27.36
CA ALA A 268 -5.79 -8.87 -28.24
C ALA A 268 -6.58 -7.72 -27.58
N ASP A 269 -6.30 -6.48 -27.99
CA ASP A 269 -6.89 -5.28 -27.38
C ASP A 269 -8.42 -5.36 -27.23
N ASP A 270 -9.13 -5.61 -28.31
CA ASP A 270 -10.58 -5.65 -28.30
C ASP A 270 -11.15 -6.68 -27.32
N ALA A 271 -10.60 -7.90 -27.35
CA ALA A 271 -11.01 -8.97 -26.45
C ALA A 271 -10.66 -8.64 -24.98
N TRP A 272 -9.53 -7.98 -24.73
CA TRP A 272 -9.14 -7.58 -23.39
C TRP A 272 -10.10 -6.53 -22.80
N TYR A 273 -10.46 -5.47 -23.57
CA TYR A 273 -11.41 -4.45 -23.11
C TYR A 273 -12.79 -5.04 -22.86
N GLU A 274 -13.26 -5.96 -23.71
CA GLU A 274 -14.54 -6.67 -23.49
C GLU A 274 -14.51 -7.52 -22.20
N ARG A 275 -13.39 -8.19 -21.93
CA ARG A 275 -13.22 -8.97 -20.71
C ARG A 275 -13.20 -8.09 -19.47
N VAL A 276 -12.50 -6.94 -19.49
CA VAL A 276 -12.49 -5.97 -18.39
C VAL A 276 -13.87 -5.44 -18.09
N ALA A 277 -14.63 -5.05 -19.14
CA ALA A 277 -16.00 -4.59 -18.97
C ALA A 277 -16.91 -5.67 -18.39
N ARG A 278 -16.79 -6.91 -18.86
CA ARG A 278 -17.59 -8.05 -18.38
C ARG A 278 -17.23 -8.47 -16.97
N ASP A 279 -15.93 -8.61 -16.68
CA ASP A 279 -15.44 -9.22 -15.44
C ASP A 279 -15.42 -8.20 -14.27
N PHE A 280 -15.25 -6.90 -14.57
CA PHE A 280 -15.10 -5.84 -13.55
C PHE A 280 -16.13 -4.69 -13.68
N GLY A 281 -16.92 -4.65 -14.74
CA GLY A 281 -17.86 -3.54 -14.98
C GLY A 281 -17.19 -2.21 -15.29
N LEU A 282 -15.92 -2.22 -15.75
CA LEU A 282 -15.13 -1.02 -16.03
C LEU A 282 -15.06 -0.74 -17.53
N ASP A 283 -15.44 0.47 -17.97
CA ASP A 283 -15.30 0.92 -19.35
C ASP A 283 -13.90 1.50 -19.62
N ALA A 284 -12.89 0.62 -19.57
CA ALA A 284 -11.51 0.99 -19.89
C ALA A 284 -11.31 1.36 -21.37
N ARG A 285 -12.21 0.93 -22.28
CA ARG A 285 -12.16 1.25 -23.71
C ARG A 285 -12.45 2.74 -23.97
N SER A 286 -13.30 3.37 -23.18
CA SER A 286 -13.60 4.81 -23.35
C SER A 286 -12.36 5.68 -23.14
N LYS A 287 -11.40 5.24 -22.34
CA LYS A 287 -10.13 5.94 -22.09
C LYS A 287 -9.19 5.91 -23.29
N GLN A 288 -9.23 4.85 -24.11
CA GLN A 288 -8.46 4.75 -25.36
C GLN A 288 -8.80 5.87 -26.36
N ARG A 289 -10.05 6.34 -26.39
CA ARG A 289 -10.51 7.36 -27.34
C ARG A 289 -10.06 8.77 -26.99
N SER A 290 -9.83 9.07 -25.72
CA SER A 290 -9.38 10.39 -25.27
C SER A 290 -7.92 10.68 -25.65
N VAL A 291 -7.05 9.67 -25.72
CA VAL A 291 -5.65 9.82 -26.11
C VAL A 291 -5.50 10.08 -27.60
N THR A 292 -6.32 9.46 -28.44
CA THR A 292 -6.28 9.66 -29.91
C THR A 292 -6.76 11.08 -30.30
N ALA A 293 -7.72 11.64 -29.59
CA ALA A 293 -8.24 12.98 -29.85
C ALA A 293 -7.24 14.11 -29.49
N ALA A 294 -6.33 13.86 -28.55
CA ALA A 294 -5.30 14.84 -28.16
C ALA A 294 -4.07 14.83 -29.11
N ALA A 295 -3.91 13.79 -29.93
CA ALA A 295 -2.82 13.69 -30.90
C ALA A 295 -3.19 14.30 -32.28
N GLU A 296 -4.46 14.68 -32.51
CA GLU A 296 -4.94 15.29 -33.76
C GLU A 296 -5.19 16.82 -33.65
N VAL A 297 -4.81 17.47 -32.54
CA VAL A 297 -4.86 18.93 -32.33
C VAL A 297 -3.44 19.49 -32.17
#